data_80d986c7da70f1d34bc157b1c1f92f8f
#
_entry.id   80d986c7da70f1d34bc157b1c1f92f8f
#
_cell.length_a   1.000
_cell.length_b   1.000
_cell.length_c   1.000
_cell.angle_alpha   90.00
_cell.angle_beta   90.00
_cell.angle_gamma   90.00
#
_symmetry.space_group_name_H-M   'P 1'
#
loop_
_entity.id
_entity.type
_entity.pdbx_description
1 polymer ?
#
loop_
_entity_poly.entity_id
_entity_poly.type
_entity_poly.pdbx_seq_one_letter_code
_entity_poly.pdbx_strand_id
1 'polypeptide(L)'
;MNFDIETLIILGISLILCFFGFKVQKLVVTLAWFALGFTVAGAIGGNFLDGNTLLIVEIVVGIILGSLGYKLEKLALAIAVAYLTYISIGPYITGFEEGVRLIIHIGGSLLAGILATFFIKPILIGVTSIAGATLIQRYLPVLIPAIPNQVALIIAIVIAVLGLLTQFKTNKR
;
A
#
# COMPACT_ATOMS: atom_id res chain seq x y z
N MET A 1 -27.80 14.63 -19.91
CA MET A 1 -26.72 14.25 -18.97
C MET A 1 -25.95 13.13 -19.64
N ASN A 2 -24.78 13.43 -20.18
CA ASN A 2 -23.88 12.36 -20.62
C ASN A 2 -23.24 11.78 -19.36
N PHE A 3 -23.73 10.63 -18.92
CA PHE A 3 -23.09 9.87 -17.86
C PHE A 3 -21.74 9.42 -18.39
N ASP A 4 -20.70 10.07 -17.93
CA ASP A 4 -19.35 9.66 -18.25
C ASP A 4 -19.05 8.37 -17.45
N ILE A 5 -19.08 7.24 -18.18
CA ILE A 5 -18.85 5.90 -17.62
C ILE A 5 -17.53 5.86 -16.87
N GLU A 6 -16.53 6.58 -17.36
CA GLU A 6 -15.20 6.70 -16.77
C GLU A 6 -15.27 7.32 -15.35
N THR A 7 -16.00 8.44 -15.22
CA THR A 7 -16.23 9.09 -13.91
C THR A 7 -16.96 8.19 -12.93
N LEU A 8 -17.93 7.40 -13.41
CA LEU A 8 -18.68 6.48 -12.57
C LEU A 8 -17.82 5.31 -12.07
N ILE A 9 -16.94 4.79 -12.92
CA ILE A 9 -15.95 3.76 -12.55
C ILE A 9 -14.98 4.31 -11.50
N ILE A 10 -14.46 5.54 -11.70
CA ILE A 10 -13.54 6.17 -10.75
C ILE A 10 -14.21 6.36 -9.39
N LEU A 11 -15.46 6.81 -9.34
CA LEU A 11 -16.20 6.94 -8.09
C LEU A 11 -16.45 5.60 -7.41
N GLY A 12 -16.74 4.54 -8.17
CA GLY A 12 -16.85 3.17 -7.65
C GLY A 12 -15.54 2.69 -7.01
N ILE A 13 -14.41 2.86 -7.70
CA ILE A 13 -13.07 2.54 -7.19
C ILE A 13 -12.76 3.38 -5.93
N SER A 14 -13.13 4.66 -5.93
CA SER A 14 -12.90 5.57 -4.80
C SER A 14 -13.63 5.11 -3.54
N LEU A 15 -14.87 4.64 -3.67
CA LEU A 15 -15.64 4.06 -2.57
C LEU A 15 -14.98 2.76 -2.07
N ILE A 16 -14.55 1.88 -2.97
CA ILE A 16 -13.85 0.65 -2.62
C ILE A 16 -12.57 0.98 -1.84
N LEU A 17 -11.78 1.95 -2.29
CA LEU A 17 -10.58 2.40 -1.58
C LEU A 17 -10.91 2.97 -0.20
N CYS A 18 -11.98 3.75 -0.09
CA CYS A 18 -12.40 4.35 1.18
C CYS A 18 -12.81 3.32 2.24
N PHE A 19 -13.57 2.28 1.84
CA PHE A 19 -14.13 1.30 2.77
C PHE A 19 -13.33 0.01 2.89
N PHE A 20 -12.59 -0.39 1.85
CA PHE A 20 -11.88 -1.66 1.77
C PHE A 20 -10.40 -1.51 1.43
N GLY A 21 -9.87 -0.27 1.43
CA GLY A 21 -8.52 0.05 0.97
C GLY A 21 -7.43 -0.83 1.57
N PHE A 22 -7.49 -1.12 2.88
CA PHE A 22 -6.53 -2.02 3.54
C PHE A 22 -6.56 -3.46 3.00
N LYS A 23 -7.75 -3.98 2.64
CA LYS A 23 -7.88 -5.32 2.04
C LYS A 23 -7.41 -5.33 0.58
N VAL A 24 -7.78 -4.28 -0.17
CA VAL A 24 -7.36 -4.10 -1.56
C VAL A 24 -5.85 -4.01 -1.66
N GLN A 25 -5.20 -3.26 -0.77
CA GLN A 25 -3.75 -3.15 -0.72
C GLN A 25 -3.08 -4.50 -0.51
N LYS A 26 -3.58 -5.33 0.43
CA LYS A 26 -3.04 -6.68 0.64
C LYS A 26 -3.13 -7.53 -0.63
N LEU A 27 -4.24 -7.45 -1.34
CA LEU A 27 -4.42 -8.14 -2.62
C LEU A 27 -3.40 -7.64 -3.65
N VAL A 28 -3.21 -6.33 -3.77
CA VAL A 28 -2.24 -5.72 -4.70
C VAL A 28 -0.81 -6.18 -4.37
N VAL A 29 -0.42 -6.18 -3.11
CA VAL A 29 0.90 -6.67 -2.67
C VAL A 29 1.06 -8.15 -3.01
N THR A 30 0.06 -8.98 -2.74
CA THR A 30 0.09 -10.41 -3.07
C THR A 30 0.25 -10.64 -4.57
N LEU A 31 -0.50 -9.89 -5.40
CA LEU A 31 -0.40 -9.97 -6.86
C LEU A 31 0.95 -9.48 -7.38
N ALA A 32 1.52 -8.43 -6.79
CA ALA A 32 2.85 -7.94 -7.16
C ALA A 32 3.94 -8.99 -6.87
N TRP A 33 3.89 -9.65 -5.71
CA TRP A 33 4.81 -10.74 -5.39
C TRP A 33 4.59 -11.98 -6.26
N PHE A 34 3.33 -12.28 -6.61
CA PHE A 34 3.01 -13.34 -7.57
C PHE A 34 3.62 -13.03 -8.94
N ALA A 35 3.41 -11.82 -9.47
CA ALA A 35 3.97 -11.40 -10.76
C ALA A 35 5.50 -11.45 -10.76
N LEU A 36 6.15 -11.01 -9.67
CA LEU A 36 7.58 -11.09 -9.52
C LEU A 36 8.06 -12.55 -9.51
N GLY A 37 7.38 -13.43 -8.80
CA GLY A 37 7.68 -14.86 -8.79
C GLY A 37 7.54 -15.51 -10.15
N PHE A 38 6.46 -15.19 -10.84
CA PHE A 38 6.18 -15.67 -12.20
C PHE A 38 7.29 -15.23 -13.17
N THR A 39 7.65 -13.95 -13.19
CA THR A 39 8.69 -13.42 -14.10
C THR A 39 10.08 -13.98 -13.79
N VAL A 40 10.44 -14.09 -12.50
CA VAL A 40 11.73 -14.66 -12.10
C VAL A 40 11.82 -16.15 -12.48
N ALA A 41 10.75 -16.92 -12.24
CA ALA A 41 10.69 -18.33 -12.63
C ALA A 41 10.81 -18.50 -14.14
N GLY A 42 10.14 -17.64 -14.93
CA GLY A 42 10.26 -17.64 -16.39
C GLY A 42 11.66 -17.33 -16.89
N ALA A 43 12.29 -16.29 -16.31
CA ALA A 43 13.65 -15.89 -16.68
C ALA A 43 14.70 -16.98 -16.40
N ILE A 44 14.57 -17.70 -15.29
CA ILE A 44 15.48 -18.79 -14.91
C ILE A 44 15.08 -20.09 -15.61
N GLY A 45 13.80 -20.45 -15.55
CA GLY A 45 13.28 -21.72 -16.04
C GLY A 45 13.28 -21.83 -17.57
N GLY A 46 13.13 -20.72 -18.29
CA GLY A 46 13.14 -20.69 -19.75
C GLY A 46 14.43 -21.20 -20.41
N ASN A 47 15.51 -21.30 -19.64
CA ASN A 47 16.76 -21.91 -20.12
C ASN A 47 16.78 -23.43 -20.00
N PHE A 48 15.85 -24.04 -19.26
CA PHE A 48 15.85 -25.47 -18.91
C PHE A 48 14.51 -26.16 -19.18
N LEU A 49 13.45 -25.42 -19.31
CA LEU A 49 12.07 -25.94 -19.39
C LEU A 49 11.33 -25.30 -20.58
N ASP A 50 10.56 -26.09 -21.31
CA ASP A 50 9.78 -25.58 -22.43
C ASP A 50 8.28 -25.76 -22.24
N GLY A 51 7.51 -24.91 -22.93
CA GLY A 51 6.06 -25.01 -23.07
C GLY A 51 5.28 -25.08 -21.77
N ASN A 52 4.41 -26.09 -21.66
CA ASN A 52 3.49 -26.21 -20.52
C ASN A 52 4.21 -26.46 -19.18
N THR A 53 5.38 -27.10 -19.18
CA THR A 53 6.14 -27.37 -17.95
C THR A 53 6.66 -26.07 -17.36
N LEU A 54 7.18 -25.16 -18.17
CA LEU A 54 7.63 -23.84 -17.76
C LEU A 54 6.47 -23.05 -17.14
N LEU A 55 5.32 -23.01 -17.81
CA LEU A 55 4.14 -22.28 -17.33
C LEU A 55 3.64 -22.79 -15.97
N ILE A 56 3.66 -24.10 -15.76
CA ILE A 56 3.29 -24.69 -14.46
C ILE A 56 4.27 -24.25 -13.37
N VAL A 57 5.58 -24.26 -13.65
CA VAL A 57 6.61 -23.82 -12.69
C VAL A 57 6.46 -22.34 -12.38
N GLU A 58 6.23 -21.50 -13.38
CA GLU A 58 5.98 -20.05 -13.18
C GLU A 58 4.78 -19.80 -12.27
N ILE A 59 3.66 -20.48 -12.50
CA ILE A 59 2.46 -20.35 -11.67
C ILE A 59 2.73 -20.81 -10.24
N VAL A 60 3.38 -21.97 -10.05
CA VAL A 60 3.68 -22.52 -8.72
C VAL A 60 4.60 -21.58 -7.93
N VAL A 61 5.69 -21.09 -8.56
CA VAL A 61 6.61 -20.13 -7.93
C VAL A 61 5.90 -18.82 -7.65
N GLY A 62 5.06 -18.33 -8.57
CA GLY A 62 4.23 -17.15 -8.37
C GLY A 62 3.31 -17.28 -7.15
N ILE A 63 2.62 -18.42 -6.98
CA ILE A 63 1.75 -18.69 -5.82
C ILE A 63 2.58 -18.73 -4.52
N ILE A 64 3.74 -19.41 -4.53
CA ILE A 64 4.62 -19.49 -3.36
C ILE A 64 5.08 -18.08 -2.96
N LEU A 65 5.62 -17.28 -3.89
CA LEU A 65 6.09 -15.92 -3.60
C LEU A 65 4.93 -14.98 -3.25
N GLY A 66 3.78 -15.09 -3.88
CA GLY A 66 2.59 -14.33 -3.52
C GLY A 66 2.13 -14.59 -2.09
N SER A 67 2.14 -15.86 -1.66
CA SER A 67 1.80 -16.24 -0.29
C SER A 67 2.83 -15.79 0.74
N LEU A 68 4.12 -15.84 0.39
CA LEU A 68 5.21 -15.29 1.20
C LEU A 68 5.13 -13.78 1.30
N GLY A 69 4.89 -13.07 0.19
CA GLY A 69 4.72 -11.62 0.17
C GLY A 69 3.60 -11.15 1.09
N TYR A 70 2.47 -11.86 1.11
CA TYR A 70 1.37 -11.59 2.04
C TYR A 70 1.78 -11.71 3.52
N LYS A 71 2.60 -12.72 3.86
CA LYS A 71 3.09 -12.95 5.24
C LYS A 71 4.22 -11.99 5.60
N LEU A 72 5.10 -11.70 4.65
CA LEU A 72 6.30 -10.88 4.86
C LEU A 72 6.07 -9.38 4.65
N GLU A 73 4.86 -8.94 4.27
CA GLU A 73 4.52 -7.54 4.04
C GLU A 73 5.00 -6.63 5.18
N LYS A 74 4.71 -7.01 6.43
CA LYS A 74 5.12 -6.23 7.60
C LYS A 74 6.63 -6.16 7.76
N LEU A 75 7.32 -7.27 7.50
CA LEU A 75 8.77 -7.33 7.60
C LEU A 75 9.44 -6.48 6.51
N ALA A 76 8.96 -6.59 5.27
CA ALA A 76 9.47 -5.78 4.16
C ALA A 76 9.31 -4.29 4.43
N LEU A 77 8.16 -3.87 4.95
CA LEU A 77 7.91 -2.49 5.32
C LEU A 77 8.76 -2.03 6.50
N ALA A 78 8.97 -2.89 7.51
CA ALA A 78 9.86 -2.59 8.62
C ALA A 78 11.31 -2.37 8.15
N ILE A 79 11.81 -3.23 7.25
CA ILE A 79 13.14 -3.10 6.65
C ILE A 79 13.23 -1.81 5.81
N ALA A 80 12.20 -1.51 5.01
CA ALA A 80 12.19 -0.28 4.21
C ALA A 80 12.22 0.98 5.08
N VAL A 81 11.43 1.03 6.16
CA VAL A 81 11.44 2.16 7.09
C VAL A 81 12.77 2.25 7.84
N ALA A 82 13.32 1.14 8.30
CA ALA A 82 14.63 1.11 8.94
C ALA A 82 15.71 1.64 7.99
N TYR A 83 15.74 1.20 6.75
CA TYR A 83 16.69 1.66 5.73
C TYR A 83 16.55 3.15 5.43
N LEU A 84 15.30 3.62 5.20
CA LEU A 84 15.04 5.04 4.96
C LEU A 84 15.46 5.91 6.15
N THR A 85 15.20 5.45 7.38
CA THR A 85 15.64 6.15 8.59
C THR A 85 17.17 6.19 8.67
N TYR A 86 17.84 5.08 8.38
CA TYR A 86 19.30 4.99 8.36
C TYR A 86 19.92 6.03 7.44
N ILE A 87 19.46 6.15 6.19
CA ILE A 87 20.01 7.12 5.24
C ILE A 87 19.62 8.56 5.57
N SER A 88 18.45 8.78 6.18
CA SER A 88 17.93 10.12 6.47
C SER A 88 18.50 10.74 7.75
N ILE A 89 18.90 9.94 8.74
CA ILE A 89 19.32 10.43 10.05
C ILE A 89 20.77 11.00 10.03
N GLY A 90 21.60 10.57 9.06
CA GLY A 90 22.99 10.91 8.96
C GLY A 90 23.32 12.42 9.09
N PRO A 91 22.67 13.30 8.33
CA PRO A 91 22.92 14.74 8.38
C PRO A 91 22.63 15.39 9.75
N TYR A 92 21.79 14.78 10.57
CA TYR A 92 21.35 15.35 11.87
C TYR A 92 22.22 14.95 13.06
N ILE A 93 23.11 13.96 12.88
CA ILE A 93 23.96 13.42 13.98
C ILE A 93 25.47 13.61 13.76
N THR A 94 25.84 14.57 12.92
CA THR A 94 27.24 14.85 12.60
C THR A 94 28.07 15.37 13.78
N GLY A 95 27.44 15.91 14.83
CA GLY A 95 28.08 16.46 16.02
C GLY A 95 28.47 15.44 17.10
N PHE A 96 28.17 14.15 16.91
CA PHE A 96 28.46 13.10 17.89
C PHE A 96 29.75 12.36 17.56
N GLU A 97 30.40 11.78 18.60
CA GLU A 97 31.54 10.87 18.41
C GLU A 97 31.15 9.67 17.53
N GLU A 98 32.12 9.11 16.81
CA GLU A 98 31.88 8.06 15.81
C GLU A 98 31.16 6.83 16.38
N GLY A 99 31.53 6.38 17.59
CA GLY A 99 30.84 5.26 18.26
C GLY A 99 29.39 5.57 18.62
N VAL A 100 29.11 6.76 19.14
CA VAL A 100 27.75 7.22 19.50
C VAL A 100 26.92 7.38 18.22
N ARG A 101 27.50 7.94 17.17
CA ARG A 101 26.86 8.10 15.87
C ARG A 101 26.42 6.75 15.29
N LEU A 102 27.29 5.73 15.35
CA LEU A 102 26.96 4.38 14.87
C LEU A 102 25.77 3.76 15.64
N ILE A 103 25.80 3.91 16.97
CA ILE A 103 24.71 3.40 17.83
C ILE A 103 23.38 4.10 17.51
N ILE A 104 23.40 5.43 17.29
CA ILE A 104 22.21 6.18 16.92
C ILE A 104 21.71 5.77 15.52
N HIS A 105 22.61 5.56 14.55
CA HIS A 105 22.24 5.10 13.22
C HIS A 105 21.56 3.73 13.26
N ILE A 106 22.19 2.74 13.86
CA ILE A 106 21.68 1.37 13.90
C ILE A 106 20.49 1.28 14.83
N GLY A 107 20.62 1.79 16.07
CA GLY A 107 19.56 1.72 17.08
C GLY A 107 18.32 2.50 16.69
N GLY A 108 18.47 3.72 16.18
CA GLY A 108 17.37 4.56 15.70
C GLY A 108 16.65 3.94 14.51
N SER A 109 17.41 3.38 13.56
CA SER A 109 16.86 2.71 12.38
C SER A 109 16.08 1.44 12.75
N LEU A 110 16.62 0.61 13.63
CA LEU A 110 15.94 -0.59 14.12
C LEU A 110 14.66 -0.24 14.88
N LEU A 111 14.73 0.75 15.79
CA LEU A 111 13.55 1.23 16.51
C LEU A 111 12.49 1.77 15.57
N ALA A 112 12.85 2.57 14.58
CA ALA A 112 11.92 3.08 13.57
C ALA A 112 11.26 1.94 12.78
N GLY A 113 12.03 0.94 12.35
CA GLY A 113 11.50 -0.25 11.67
C GLY A 113 10.53 -1.04 12.52
N ILE A 114 10.86 -1.28 13.80
CA ILE A 114 9.98 -1.97 14.75
C ILE A 114 8.70 -1.16 14.98
N LEU A 115 8.81 0.13 15.26
CA LEU A 115 7.65 1.01 15.46
C LEU A 115 6.75 1.05 14.23
N ALA A 116 7.33 1.07 13.03
CA ALA A 116 6.58 1.05 11.79
C ALA A 116 5.65 -0.16 11.70
N THR A 117 6.04 -1.34 12.21
CA THR A 117 5.18 -2.54 12.17
C THR A 117 3.89 -2.36 12.96
N PHE A 118 3.91 -1.56 14.02
CA PHE A 118 2.71 -1.26 14.83
C PHE A 118 1.83 -0.20 14.20
N PHE A 119 2.44 0.81 13.57
CA PHE A 119 1.73 1.95 13.01
C PHE A 119 1.31 1.77 11.54
N ILE A 120 1.85 0.76 10.85
CA ILE A 120 1.59 0.57 9.41
C ILE A 120 0.11 0.41 9.11
N LYS A 121 -0.59 -0.38 9.90
CA LYS A 121 -2.03 -0.63 9.70
C LYS A 121 -2.87 0.64 9.82
N PRO A 122 -2.79 1.44 10.92
CA PRO A 122 -3.54 2.69 11.01
C PRO A 122 -3.13 3.71 9.94
N ILE A 123 -1.85 3.78 9.59
CA ILE A 123 -1.37 4.68 8.52
C ILE A 123 -1.99 4.28 7.17
N LEU A 124 -1.97 3.01 6.82
CA LEU A 124 -2.50 2.52 5.55
C LEU A 124 -4.02 2.72 5.46
N ILE A 125 -4.74 2.44 6.55
CA ILE A 125 -6.19 2.73 6.63
C ILE A 125 -6.43 4.24 6.43
N GLY A 126 -5.64 5.09 7.09
CA GLY A 126 -5.72 6.55 6.93
C GLY A 126 -5.48 6.99 5.49
N VAL A 127 -4.36 6.56 4.90
CA VAL A 127 -3.97 6.93 3.53
C VAL A 127 -5.00 6.47 2.49
N THR A 128 -5.47 5.23 2.58
CA THR A 128 -6.46 4.71 1.62
C THR A 128 -7.83 5.38 1.76
N SER A 129 -8.27 5.68 2.98
CA SER A 129 -9.52 6.40 3.20
C SER A 129 -9.45 7.84 2.69
N ILE A 130 -8.34 8.54 2.95
CA ILE A 130 -8.12 9.91 2.45
C ILE A 130 -8.00 9.91 0.93
N ALA A 131 -7.24 9.00 0.34
CA ALA A 131 -7.09 8.90 -1.11
C ALA A 131 -8.44 8.65 -1.81
N GLY A 132 -9.25 7.72 -1.31
CA GLY A 132 -10.60 7.49 -1.82
C GLY A 132 -11.50 8.73 -1.71
N ALA A 133 -11.47 9.40 -0.56
CA ALA A 133 -12.25 10.62 -0.34
C ALA A 133 -11.80 11.78 -1.26
N THR A 134 -10.51 11.94 -1.51
CA THR A 134 -9.99 12.96 -2.43
C THR A 134 -10.47 12.73 -3.87
N LEU A 135 -10.53 11.47 -4.30
CA LEU A 135 -11.10 11.13 -5.60
C LEU A 135 -12.59 11.45 -5.66
N ILE A 136 -13.35 11.15 -4.59
CA ILE A 136 -14.78 11.49 -4.51
C ILE A 136 -14.97 13.00 -4.60
N GLN A 137 -14.20 13.79 -3.84
CA GLN A 137 -14.26 15.26 -3.90
C GLN A 137 -14.04 15.77 -5.32
N ARG A 138 -13.08 15.20 -6.04
CA ARG A 138 -12.69 15.65 -7.38
C ARG A 138 -13.72 15.27 -8.45
N TYR A 139 -14.25 14.06 -8.41
CA TYR A 139 -15.07 13.51 -9.49
C TYR A 139 -16.57 13.60 -9.24
N LEU A 140 -17.02 13.82 -8.00
CA LEU A 140 -18.44 13.98 -7.69
C LEU A 140 -19.08 15.21 -8.38
N PRO A 141 -18.44 16.40 -8.41
CA PRO A 141 -18.99 17.54 -9.16
C PRO A 141 -18.97 17.35 -10.68
N VAL A 142 -18.07 16.51 -11.20
CA VAL A 142 -18.03 16.16 -12.63
C VAL A 142 -19.24 15.32 -13.00
N LEU A 143 -19.62 14.35 -12.14
CA LEU A 143 -20.79 13.51 -12.36
C LEU A 143 -22.09 14.27 -12.14
N ILE A 144 -22.13 15.12 -11.12
CA ILE A 144 -23.31 15.88 -10.72
C ILE A 144 -22.94 17.38 -10.64
N PRO A 145 -23.01 18.11 -11.80
CA PRO A 145 -22.61 19.54 -11.84
C PRO A 145 -23.41 20.46 -10.90
N ALA A 146 -24.56 20.00 -10.41
CA ALA A 146 -25.35 20.73 -9.42
C ALA A 146 -24.70 20.77 -8.02
N ILE A 147 -23.68 19.92 -7.76
CA ILE A 147 -22.97 19.89 -6.47
C ILE A 147 -21.78 20.84 -6.52
N PRO A 148 -21.76 21.92 -5.71
CA PRO A 148 -20.60 22.80 -5.61
C PRO A 148 -19.40 22.05 -5.00
N ASN A 149 -18.18 22.45 -5.34
CA ASN A 149 -16.94 21.85 -4.81
C ASN A 149 -16.88 21.85 -3.27
N GLN A 150 -17.47 22.84 -2.62
CA GLN A 150 -17.54 22.93 -1.15
C GLN A 150 -18.40 21.82 -0.57
N VAL A 151 -19.55 21.52 -1.17
CA VAL A 151 -20.44 20.42 -0.74
C VAL A 151 -19.79 19.08 -1.03
N ALA A 152 -19.11 18.92 -2.18
CA ALA A 152 -18.35 17.73 -2.49
C ALA A 152 -17.23 17.46 -1.47
N LEU A 153 -16.57 18.51 -0.98
CA LEU A 153 -15.57 18.41 0.09
C LEU A 153 -16.19 17.90 1.41
N ILE A 154 -17.32 18.43 1.80
CA ILE A 154 -18.01 17.99 3.02
C ILE A 154 -18.43 16.51 2.90
N ILE A 155 -18.99 16.11 1.77
CA ILE A 155 -19.34 14.72 1.49
C ILE A 155 -18.11 13.81 1.56
N ALA A 156 -17.00 14.24 0.94
CA ALA A 156 -15.73 13.49 0.96
C ALA A 156 -15.19 13.31 2.38
N ILE A 157 -15.24 14.35 3.22
CA ILE A 157 -14.81 14.27 4.62
C ILE A 157 -15.68 13.27 5.40
N VAL A 158 -16.99 13.33 5.24
CA VAL A 158 -17.93 12.40 5.91
C VAL A 158 -17.63 10.96 5.47
N ILE A 159 -17.43 10.72 4.16
CA ILE A 159 -17.11 9.40 3.63
C ILE A 159 -15.74 8.93 4.11
N ALA A 160 -14.73 9.83 4.20
CA ALA A 160 -13.42 9.50 4.76
C ALA A 160 -13.52 9.00 6.21
N VAL A 161 -14.26 9.73 7.05
CA VAL A 161 -14.47 9.36 8.46
C VAL A 161 -15.21 8.02 8.57
N LEU A 162 -16.27 7.82 7.80
CA LEU A 162 -16.99 6.54 7.76
C LEU A 162 -16.10 5.41 7.25
N GLY A 163 -15.28 5.65 6.22
CA GLY A 163 -14.30 4.72 5.70
C GLY A 163 -13.27 4.33 6.76
N LEU A 164 -12.70 5.29 7.46
CA LEU A 164 -11.78 5.06 8.57
C LEU A 164 -12.43 4.17 9.66
N LEU A 165 -13.60 4.55 10.14
CA LEU A 165 -14.30 3.82 11.20
C LEU A 165 -14.62 2.38 10.80
N THR A 166 -15.12 2.18 9.59
CA THR A 166 -15.43 0.84 9.06
C THR A 166 -14.19 -0.01 8.86
N GLN A 167 -13.11 0.54 8.31
CA GLN A 167 -11.85 -0.18 8.14
C GLN A 167 -11.23 -0.56 9.48
N PHE A 168 -11.23 0.33 10.48
CA PHE A 168 -10.75 0.01 11.83
C PHE A 168 -11.60 -1.07 12.50
N LYS A 169 -12.93 -1.01 12.36
CA LYS A 169 -13.85 -2.02 12.93
C LYS A 169 -13.67 -3.39 12.27
N THR A 170 -13.60 -3.43 10.94
CA THR A 170 -13.52 -4.67 10.15
C THR A 170 -12.16 -5.37 10.26
N ASN A 171 -11.09 -4.60 10.51
CA ASN A 171 -9.72 -5.12 10.57
C ASN A 171 -9.18 -5.22 12.00
N LYS A 172 -10.01 -5.38 13.02
CA LYS A 172 -9.62 -5.49 14.45
C LYS A 172 -8.81 -6.76 14.79
N ARG A 173 -8.63 -7.71 13.85
CA ARG A 173 -7.83 -8.94 14.05
C ARG A 173 -6.47 -8.84 13.40
#